data_308a2058fdddef8a6df4dbe47ae76f9a
#
_entry.id   308a2058fdddef8a6df4dbe47ae76f9a
#
_cell.length_a   1.000
_cell.length_b   1.000
_cell.length_c   1.000
_cell.angle_alpha   90.00
_cell.angle_beta   90.00
_cell.angle_gamma   90.00
#
_symmetry.space_group_name_H-M   'P 1'
#
loop_
_entity.id
_entity.type
_entity.pdbx_description
1 polymer ?
#
loop_
_entity_poly.entity_id
_entity_poly.type
_entity_poly.pdbx_seq_one_letter_code
_entity_poly.pdbx_strand_id
1 'polypeptide(L)'
;MTSIRTRAEVMKERALMTPVLQGRQRAEYVVCATLWLAALVYFWNWWFTPAHHVDPMGSVLLTLVLAWVTIIPAYFIIVFFRAEKPTGQLRIPAGSRIAMVVTKAPSEPFAVVARTLDAMLAQAVPHDTWLADEDPSPSTLEWCRKHGVQVSTRRGREDYHRQTWPRRTRCKEGNLAFFYDHYGYDGYDFVAQLDADHVPEQGYLFQMLRPFADPAVGYVSAPSICDQNADESWSARGRLYAEASMHGSLQVGFNHGLSPLCIGSHYAVRTKALRSIGGLGPELAEDHSTTLMMNAHGWRGIHALDAIAHGDGPRTFADLITQEFQWSRSLMMILLQYSPSLIKRLPLRLKIQFLFSQLWYSLFSLFMALMVVMPIIALVRGKTFVDVSYPDFLLHFVPQSVLLILFAYRWRSTHTFRPINARILSWEMTLFLFARWPWALAGALAAIRDWATGSFVDFRVTPKGTSEVDPLPFRVLAPYALLSLASILPVLSVSAEESSGFYIFATMNAAIYTLLLLVIIVQHARENTLGTNKRFYRPALASALLALTALPFVGIMEHGRAGVQSLIWDTDGYVLFDNRFSVAGAGIGGRGLHRMVLNPHWHVSDTDN
;
A
#
# COMPACT_ATOMS: atom_id res chain seq x y z
N MET A 1 10.70 -18.65 -27.68
CA MET A 1 9.81 -19.81 -27.89
C MET A 1 8.99 -19.99 -26.63
N THR A 2 7.72 -19.61 -26.67
CA THR A 2 6.75 -19.83 -25.57
C THR A 2 6.40 -21.31 -25.60
N SER A 3 6.96 -22.09 -24.68
CA SER A 3 6.58 -23.49 -24.48
C SER A 3 5.08 -23.55 -24.17
N ILE A 4 4.31 -24.12 -25.10
CA ILE A 4 2.90 -24.47 -24.87
C ILE A 4 2.91 -25.54 -23.78
N ARG A 5 2.49 -25.18 -22.56
CA ARG A 5 2.37 -26.15 -21.46
C ARG A 5 1.47 -27.29 -21.89
N THR A 6 1.92 -28.51 -21.66
CA THR A 6 1.13 -29.69 -21.99
C THR A 6 -0.09 -29.82 -21.05
N ARG A 7 -1.16 -30.44 -21.53
CA ARG A 7 -2.37 -30.71 -20.72
C ARG A 7 -2.06 -31.47 -19.42
N ALA A 8 -1.06 -32.34 -19.46
CA ALA A 8 -0.57 -33.10 -18.30
C ALA A 8 0.11 -32.20 -17.26
N GLU A 9 0.90 -31.19 -17.68
CA GLU A 9 1.53 -30.21 -16.76
C GLU A 9 0.49 -29.33 -16.10
N VAL A 10 -0.54 -28.89 -16.82
CA VAL A 10 -1.65 -28.10 -16.26
C VAL A 10 -2.49 -28.94 -15.28
N MET A 11 -2.71 -30.22 -15.57
CA MET A 11 -3.42 -31.13 -14.65
C MET A 11 -2.61 -31.43 -13.38
N LYS A 12 -1.30 -31.61 -13.50
CA LYS A 12 -0.39 -31.81 -12.37
C LYS A 12 -0.32 -30.55 -11.48
N GLU A 13 -0.28 -29.38 -12.08
CA GLU A 13 -0.31 -28.09 -11.38
C GLU A 13 -1.61 -27.91 -10.58
N ARG A 14 -2.77 -28.29 -11.14
CA ARG A 14 -4.07 -28.25 -10.45
C ARG A 14 -4.16 -29.21 -9.27
N ALA A 15 -3.46 -30.34 -9.31
CA ALA A 15 -3.42 -31.28 -8.18
C ALA A 15 -2.66 -30.75 -6.95
N LEU A 16 -1.81 -29.70 -7.13
CA LEU A 16 -0.99 -29.12 -6.05
C LEU A 16 -1.65 -27.91 -5.38
N MET A 17 -2.70 -27.35 -5.98
CA MET A 17 -3.37 -26.13 -5.54
C MET A 17 -4.87 -26.37 -5.35
N THR A 18 -5.46 -25.68 -4.38
CA THR A 18 -6.90 -25.74 -4.08
C THR A 18 -7.50 -24.33 -4.22
N PRO A 19 -8.60 -24.17 -4.99
CA PRO A 19 -9.30 -22.89 -5.08
C PRO A 19 -9.79 -22.41 -3.71
N VAL A 20 -9.64 -21.12 -3.44
CA VAL A 20 -10.15 -20.47 -2.22
C VAL A 20 -11.67 -20.39 -2.26
N LEU A 21 -12.23 -19.99 -3.40
CA LEU A 21 -13.67 -19.89 -3.58
C LEU A 21 -14.21 -21.19 -4.17
N GLN A 22 -15.12 -21.86 -3.44
CA GLN A 22 -15.72 -23.13 -3.86
C GLN A 22 -17.25 -23.10 -3.67
N GLY A 23 -17.96 -23.93 -4.43
CA GLY A 23 -19.39 -24.14 -4.28
C GLY A 23 -20.21 -22.85 -4.17
N ARG A 24 -20.98 -22.73 -3.10
CA ARG A 24 -21.83 -21.56 -2.81
C ARG A 24 -21.05 -20.25 -2.73
N GLN A 25 -19.86 -20.24 -2.11
CA GLN A 25 -19.05 -19.02 -2.00
C GLN A 25 -18.64 -18.47 -3.37
N ARG A 26 -18.32 -19.38 -4.32
CA ARG A 26 -17.99 -18.98 -5.69
C ARG A 26 -19.21 -18.40 -6.41
N ALA A 27 -20.39 -19.01 -6.24
CA ALA A 27 -21.62 -18.49 -6.84
C ALA A 27 -21.98 -17.09 -6.30
N GLU A 28 -21.95 -16.91 -4.99
CA GLU A 28 -22.18 -15.62 -4.34
C GLU A 28 -21.18 -14.56 -4.82
N TYR A 29 -19.92 -14.93 -5.01
CA TYR A 29 -18.89 -14.03 -5.53
C TYR A 29 -19.20 -13.58 -6.97
N VAL A 30 -19.65 -14.50 -7.84
CA VAL A 30 -20.06 -14.19 -9.21
C VAL A 30 -21.25 -13.23 -9.21
N VAL A 31 -22.25 -13.46 -8.35
CA VAL A 31 -23.41 -12.55 -8.22
C VAL A 31 -22.95 -11.14 -7.81
N CYS A 32 -22.09 -11.02 -6.79
CA CYS A 32 -21.54 -9.71 -6.39
C CYS A 32 -20.76 -9.04 -7.54
N ALA A 33 -19.96 -9.81 -8.30
CA ALA A 33 -19.20 -9.27 -9.42
C ALA A 33 -20.11 -8.80 -10.56
N THR A 34 -21.18 -9.53 -10.85
CA THR A 34 -22.18 -9.12 -11.86
C THR A 34 -22.92 -7.85 -11.43
N LEU A 35 -23.34 -7.76 -10.16
CA LEU A 35 -23.99 -6.57 -9.63
C LEU A 35 -23.06 -5.36 -9.66
N TRP A 36 -21.79 -5.55 -9.28
CA TRP A 36 -20.79 -4.49 -9.36
C TRP A 36 -20.54 -4.02 -10.79
N LEU A 37 -20.44 -4.95 -11.74
CA LEU A 37 -20.29 -4.61 -13.15
C LEU A 37 -21.50 -3.85 -13.69
N ALA A 38 -22.71 -4.25 -13.29
CA ALA A 38 -23.95 -3.54 -13.65
C ALA A 38 -23.94 -2.11 -13.08
N ALA A 39 -23.57 -1.94 -11.80
CA ALA A 39 -23.44 -0.62 -11.17
C ALA A 39 -22.34 0.23 -11.84
N LEU A 40 -21.24 -0.38 -12.25
CA LEU A 40 -20.17 0.29 -13.00
C LEU A 40 -20.67 0.79 -14.37
N VAL A 41 -21.39 -0.07 -15.11
CA VAL A 41 -21.99 0.31 -16.41
C VAL A 41 -23.04 1.40 -16.21
N TYR A 42 -23.89 1.30 -15.19
CA TYR A 42 -24.86 2.32 -14.83
C TYR A 42 -24.22 3.68 -14.60
N PHE A 43 -23.12 3.74 -13.80
CA PHE A 43 -22.36 4.94 -13.55
C PHE A 43 -21.74 5.51 -14.84
N TRP A 44 -21.02 4.70 -15.62
CA TRP A 44 -20.31 5.19 -16.79
C TRP A 44 -21.24 5.58 -17.95
N ASN A 45 -22.40 4.93 -18.11
CA ASN A 45 -23.40 5.31 -19.09
C ASN A 45 -23.96 6.70 -18.78
N TRP A 46 -24.26 6.98 -17.52
CA TRP A 46 -24.69 8.29 -17.06
C TRP A 46 -23.58 9.33 -17.17
N TRP A 47 -22.36 8.99 -16.74
CA TRP A 47 -21.22 9.90 -16.76
C TRP A 47 -20.91 10.45 -18.16
N PHE A 48 -20.96 9.64 -19.19
CA PHE A 48 -20.69 10.03 -20.58
C PHE A 48 -21.86 10.69 -21.29
N THR A 49 -22.90 11.14 -20.59
CA THR A 49 -23.91 12.03 -21.18
C THR A 49 -23.24 13.33 -21.66
N PRO A 50 -23.37 13.72 -22.92
CA PRO A 50 -22.64 14.87 -23.48
C PRO A 50 -22.88 16.18 -22.74
N ALA A 51 -24.10 16.40 -22.22
CA ALA A 51 -24.46 17.61 -21.47
C ALA A 51 -23.65 17.77 -20.16
N HIS A 52 -23.14 16.67 -19.59
CA HIS A 52 -22.34 16.73 -18.36
C HIS A 52 -20.96 17.36 -18.53
N HIS A 53 -20.42 17.46 -19.73
CA HIS A 53 -19.03 17.85 -19.97
C HIS A 53 -18.92 19.28 -20.51
N VAL A 54 -18.66 20.24 -19.63
CA VAL A 54 -18.62 21.68 -20.00
C VAL A 54 -17.21 22.22 -20.25
N ASP A 55 -16.21 21.76 -19.52
CA ASP A 55 -14.78 22.09 -19.76
C ASP A 55 -14.03 20.84 -20.24
N PRO A 56 -13.58 20.76 -21.52
CA PRO A 56 -13.00 19.55 -22.06
C PRO A 56 -11.78 19.04 -21.27
N MET A 57 -10.88 19.94 -20.86
CA MET A 57 -9.66 19.54 -20.13
C MET A 57 -9.99 19.07 -18.71
N GLY A 58 -10.84 19.81 -17.99
CA GLY A 58 -11.25 19.43 -16.63
C GLY A 58 -12.06 18.14 -16.62
N SER A 59 -12.98 17.95 -17.58
CA SER A 59 -13.77 16.73 -17.74
C SER A 59 -12.88 15.51 -18.01
N VAL A 60 -11.87 15.62 -18.86
CA VAL A 60 -10.92 14.53 -19.12
C VAL A 60 -10.13 14.18 -17.87
N LEU A 61 -9.59 15.16 -17.15
CA LEU A 61 -8.84 14.93 -15.92
C LEU A 61 -9.71 14.26 -14.86
N LEU A 62 -10.95 14.73 -14.66
CA LEU A 62 -11.88 14.14 -13.72
C LEU A 62 -12.28 12.71 -14.12
N THR A 63 -12.51 12.48 -15.42
CA THR A 63 -12.80 11.15 -15.97
C THR A 63 -11.64 10.17 -15.70
N LEU A 64 -10.38 10.61 -15.85
CA LEU A 64 -9.22 9.78 -15.55
C LEU A 64 -9.15 9.41 -14.07
N VAL A 65 -9.42 10.36 -13.16
CA VAL A 65 -9.48 10.10 -11.72
C VAL A 65 -10.60 9.12 -11.38
N LEU A 66 -11.79 9.32 -11.94
CA LEU A 66 -12.93 8.40 -11.74
C LEU A 66 -12.64 7.01 -12.33
N ALA A 67 -12.00 6.93 -13.50
CA ALA A 67 -11.58 5.66 -14.09
C ALA A 67 -10.59 4.91 -13.19
N TRP A 68 -9.63 5.61 -12.59
CA TRP A 68 -8.71 5.01 -11.62
C TRP A 68 -9.47 4.39 -10.44
N VAL A 69 -10.37 5.14 -9.82
CA VAL A 69 -11.10 4.69 -8.62
C VAL A 69 -12.10 3.57 -8.94
N THR A 70 -12.71 3.58 -10.12
CA THR A 70 -13.82 2.67 -10.45
C THR A 70 -13.41 1.45 -11.26
N ILE A 71 -12.41 1.54 -12.16
CA ILE A 71 -12.02 0.44 -13.06
C ILE A 71 -10.91 -0.41 -12.46
N ILE A 72 -9.93 0.19 -11.76
CA ILE A 72 -8.83 -0.56 -11.15
C ILE A 72 -9.31 -1.68 -10.20
N PRO A 73 -10.39 -1.52 -9.42
CA PRO A 73 -10.92 -2.61 -8.62
C PRO A 73 -11.25 -3.89 -9.40
N ALA A 74 -11.58 -3.79 -10.69
CA ALA A 74 -11.80 -4.96 -11.54
C ALA A 74 -10.60 -5.92 -11.55
N TYR A 75 -9.38 -5.38 -11.58
CA TYR A 75 -8.17 -6.19 -11.51
C TYR A 75 -8.14 -7.05 -10.25
N PHE A 76 -8.41 -6.45 -9.08
CA PHE A 76 -8.39 -7.17 -7.80
C PHE A 76 -9.55 -8.18 -7.69
N ILE A 77 -10.73 -7.84 -8.18
CA ILE A 77 -11.90 -8.74 -8.21
C ILE A 77 -11.59 -9.98 -9.05
N ILE A 78 -10.99 -9.82 -10.23
CA ILE A 78 -10.64 -10.91 -11.13
C ILE A 78 -9.50 -11.76 -10.54
N VAL A 79 -8.50 -11.13 -9.97
CA VAL A 79 -7.37 -11.82 -9.32
C VAL A 79 -7.86 -12.70 -8.17
N PHE A 80 -8.70 -12.16 -7.29
CA PHE A 80 -9.21 -12.92 -6.17
C PHE A 80 -10.20 -14.03 -6.58
N PHE A 81 -10.98 -13.84 -7.63
CA PHE A 81 -11.85 -14.90 -8.16
C PHE A 81 -11.08 -16.18 -8.52
N ARG A 82 -9.81 -16.03 -8.89
CA ARG A 82 -8.90 -17.11 -9.26
C ARG A 82 -7.98 -17.56 -8.13
N ALA A 83 -8.21 -17.07 -6.91
CA ALA A 83 -7.34 -17.33 -5.77
C ALA A 83 -7.23 -18.83 -5.46
N GLU A 84 -5.99 -19.29 -5.26
CA GLU A 84 -5.64 -20.68 -4.96
C GLU A 84 -4.61 -20.73 -3.82
N LYS A 85 -4.69 -21.76 -3.00
CA LYS A 85 -3.72 -22.02 -1.94
C LYS A 85 -3.13 -23.44 -2.07
N PRO A 86 -1.92 -23.69 -1.55
CA PRO A 86 -1.32 -25.03 -1.55
C PRO A 86 -2.22 -26.06 -0.88
N THR A 87 -2.37 -27.23 -1.51
CA THR A 87 -3.19 -28.30 -0.93
C THR A 87 -2.54 -28.88 0.33
N GLY A 88 -3.33 -29.39 1.27
CA GLY A 88 -2.83 -30.02 2.50
C GLY A 88 -2.06 -31.32 2.26
N GLN A 89 -2.10 -31.90 1.05
CA GLN A 89 -1.41 -33.15 0.70
C GLN A 89 0.07 -32.95 0.33
N LEU A 90 0.50 -31.71 0.05
CA LEU A 90 1.90 -31.43 -0.27
C LEU A 90 2.83 -31.79 0.88
N ARG A 91 3.97 -32.42 0.56
CA ARG A 91 5.03 -32.79 1.49
C ARG A 91 6.34 -32.15 1.04
N ILE A 92 7.20 -31.87 2.01
CA ILE A 92 8.57 -31.44 1.73
C ILE A 92 9.29 -32.55 0.96
N PRO A 93 10.06 -32.23 -0.10
CA PRO A 93 10.84 -33.23 -0.83
C PRO A 93 11.78 -33.98 0.12
N ALA A 94 11.73 -35.32 0.07
CA ALA A 94 12.52 -36.18 0.98
C ALA A 94 14.03 -35.97 0.75
N GLY A 95 14.80 -36.04 1.83
CA GLY A 95 16.27 -35.89 1.77
C GLY A 95 16.80 -34.50 1.50
N SER A 96 15.93 -33.47 1.50
CA SER A 96 16.34 -32.08 1.30
C SER A 96 17.18 -31.56 2.45
N ARG A 97 18.27 -30.87 2.12
CA ARG A 97 19.08 -30.10 3.06
C ARG A 97 18.51 -28.69 3.16
N ILE A 98 18.19 -28.28 4.38
CA ILE A 98 17.41 -27.05 4.64
C ILE A 98 18.19 -26.14 5.57
N ALA A 99 18.21 -24.83 5.27
CA ALA A 99 18.66 -23.81 6.19
C ALA A 99 17.55 -22.76 6.45
N MET A 100 17.55 -22.25 7.68
CA MET A 100 16.90 -20.99 8.01
C MET A 100 17.97 -19.94 8.29
N VAL A 101 17.91 -18.77 7.67
CA VAL A 101 18.85 -17.67 7.88
C VAL A 101 18.13 -16.41 8.29
N VAL A 102 18.53 -15.80 9.39
CA VAL A 102 18.07 -14.48 9.81
C VAL A 102 19.18 -13.46 9.58
N THR A 103 18.81 -12.30 9.05
CA THR A 103 19.77 -11.19 8.82
C THR A 103 19.75 -10.24 10.00
N LYS A 104 20.92 -9.67 10.33
CA LYS A 104 21.06 -8.62 11.34
C LYS A 104 21.97 -7.52 10.82
N ALA A 105 21.46 -6.27 10.84
CA ALA A 105 22.25 -5.07 10.59
C ALA A 105 22.97 -4.61 11.87
N PRO A 106 24.09 -3.85 11.75
CA PRO A 106 24.80 -3.35 12.93
C PRO A 106 23.94 -2.49 13.87
N SER A 107 22.95 -1.79 13.36
CA SER A 107 22.04 -0.94 14.12
C SER A 107 20.96 -1.72 14.89
N GLU A 108 20.79 -3.02 14.62
CA GLU A 108 19.75 -3.84 15.26
C GLU A 108 20.29 -4.47 16.55
N PRO A 109 19.58 -4.31 17.71
CA PRO A 109 19.98 -4.94 18.97
C PRO A 109 19.90 -6.48 18.88
N PHE A 110 20.87 -7.19 19.46
CA PHE A 110 20.86 -8.65 19.46
C PHE A 110 19.62 -9.24 20.12
N ALA A 111 19.04 -8.58 21.14
CA ALA A 111 17.83 -9.02 21.81
C ALA A 111 16.62 -9.16 20.87
N VAL A 112 16.57 -8.37 19.79
CA VAL A 112 15.51 -8.48 18.77
C VAL A 112 15.70 -9.77 17.98
N VAL A 113 16.90 -10.01 17.46
CA VAL A 113 17.17 -11.18 16.63
C VAL A 113 17.19 -12.49 17.44
N ALA A 114 17.53 -12.42 18.73
CA ALA A 114 17.53 -13.60 19.60
C ALA A 114 16.13 -14.26 19.69
N ARG A 115 15.07 -13.45 19.77
CA ARG A 115 13.67 -13.96 19.76
C ARG A 115 13.37 -14.72 18.47
N THR A 116 13.82 -14.20 17.35
CA THR A 116 13.65 -14.85 16.04
C THR A 116 14.47 -16.13 15.94
N LEU A 117 15.71 -16.12 16.43
CA LEU A 117 16.57 -17.32 16.47
C LEU A 117 15.96 -18.43 17.36
N ASP A 118 15.45 -18.08 18.54
CA ASP A 118 14.77 -19.05 19.42
C ASP A 118 13.56 -19.70 18.72
N ALA A 119 12.75 -18.90 18.02
CA ALA A 119 11.61 -19.41 17.26
C ALA A 119 12.02 -20.23 16.02
N MET A 120 13.16 -19.91 15.39
CA MET A 120 13.73 -20.73 14.31
C MET A 120 14.20 -22.09 14.84
N LEU A 121 14.92 -22.12 15.94
CA LEU A 121 15.39 -23.36 16.60
C LEU A 121 14.24 -24.26 17.05
N ALA A 122 13.06 -23.68 17.36
CA ALA A 122 11.87 -24.40 17.77
C ALA A 122 11.08 -25.03 16.61
N GLN A 123 11.47 -24.83 15.34
CA GLN A 123 10.77 -25.43 14.19
C GLN A 123 10.93 -26.95 14.16
N ALA A 124 9.82 -27.67 13.94
CA ALA A 124 9.81 -29.12 13.93
C ALA A 124 10.50 -29.77 12.71
N VAL A 125 10.65 -29.03 11.62
CA VAL A 125 11.34 -29.50 10.41
C VAL A 125 12.85 -29.46 10.65
N PRO A 126 13.60 -30.55 10.46
CA PRO A 126 15.06 -30.54 10.59
C PRO A 126 15.71 -29.55 9.64
N HIS A 127 16.56 -28.68 10.17
CA HIS A 127 17.25 -27.64 9.41
C HIS A 127 18.48 -27.13 10.18
N ASP A 128 19.35 -26.45 9.49
CA ASP A 128 20.44 -25.69 10.11
C ASP A 128 20.01 -24.24 10.29
N THR A 129 20.28 -23.67 11.47
CA THR A 129 19.94 -22.28 11.82
C THR A 129 21.17 -21.39 11.67
N TRP A 130 21.02 -20.30 10.92
CA TRP A 130 22.07 -19.35 10.60
C TRP A 130 21.72 -17.93 11.03
N LEU A 131 22.73 -17.22 11.56
CA LEU A 131 22.73 -15.78 11.75
C LEU A 131 23.67 -15.15 10.72
N ALA A 132 23.12 -14.34 9.79
CA ALA A 132 23.90 -13.50 8.90
C ALA A 132 24.05 -12.10 9.54
N ASP A 133 25.12 -11.90 10.31
CA ASP A 133 25.40 -10.66 11.04
C ASP A 133 26.58 -9.92 10.39
N GLU A 134 26.37 -8.65 10.04
CA GLU A 134 27.41 -7.82 9.42
C GLU A 134 28.58 -7.50 10.35
N ASP A 135 28.32 -7.42 11.67
CA ASP A 135 29.34 -7.13 12.69
C ASP A 135 28.98 -7.83 14.01
N PRO A 136 29.18 -9.16 14.11
CA PRO A 136 28.82 -9.92 15.30
C PRO A 136 29.73 -9.57 16.49
N SER A 137 29.10 -9.26 17.63
CA SER A 137 29.83 -9.05 18.89
C SER A 137 30.35 -10.38 19.49
N PRO A 138 31.36 -10.34 20.36
CA PRO A 138 31.81 -11.56 21.07
C PRO A 138 30.70 -12.27 21.84
N SER A 139 29.79 -11.49 22.45
CA SER A 139 28.61 -12.04 23.16
C SER A 139 27.61 -12.70 22.19
N THR A 140 27.41 -12.13 21.00
CA THR A 140 26.58 -12.74 19.95
C THR A 140 27.17 -14.08 19.50
N LEU A 141 28.48 -14.14 19.24
CA LEU A 141 29.17 -15.36 18.83
C LEU A 141 29.10 -16.45 19.91
N GLU A 142 29.26 -16.08 21.18
CA GLU A 142 29.17 -17.02 22.30
C GLU A 142 27.75 -17.57 22.44
N TRP A 143 26.72 -16.72 22.32
CA TRP A 143 25.34 -17.14 22.35
C TRP A 143 25.02 -18.12 21.20
N CYS A 144 25.44 -17.79 19.98
CA CYS A 144 25.24 -18.66 18.81
C CYS A 144 25.92 -20.02 19.00
N ARG A 145 27.16 -20.03 19.46
CA ARG A 145 27.91 -21.28 19.76
C ARG A 145 27.17 -22.15 20.78
N LYS A 146 26.65 -21.55 21.85
CA LYS A 146 25.93 -22.25 22.91
C LYS A 146 24.62 -22.88 22.42
N HIS A 147 23.93 -22.23 21.47
CA HIS A 147 22.63 -22.68 20.97
C HIS A 147 22.71 -23.45 19.63
N GLY A 148 23.92 -23.73 19.12
CA GLY A 148 24.10 -24.46 17.86
C GLY A 148 23.74 -23.64 16.61
N VAL A 149 23.71 -22.30 16.71
CA VAL A 149 23.47 -21.39 15.58
C VAL A 149 24.79 -21.12 14.85
N GLN A 150 24.79 -21.30 13.54
CA GLN A 150 25.94 -20.98 12.69
C GLN A 150 25.94 -19.48 12.35
N VAL A 151 27.13 -18.90 12.18
CA VAL A 151 27.26 -17.46 11.90
C VAL A 151 27.92 -17.25 10.54
N SER A 152 27.28 -16.43 9.72
CA SER A 152 27.79 -15.91 8.46
C SER A 152 28.08 -14.41 8.62
N THR A 153 29.32 -13.98 8.31
CA THR A 153 29.68 -12.56 8.39
C THR A 153 30.57 -12.15 7.24
N ARG A 154 30.23 -11.04 6.59
CA ARG A 154 31.04 -10.41 5.53
C ARG A 154 32.02 -9.37 6.08
N ARG A 155 32.22 -9.32 7.40
CA ARG A 155 33.13 -8.39 8.06
C ARG A 155 34.55 -8.54 7.48
N GLY A 156 35.15 -7.41 7.07
CA GLY A 156 36.50 -7.39 6.48
C GLY A 156 36.60 -7.93 5.05
N ARG A 157 35.46 -8.19 4.37
CA ARG A 157 35.41 -8.69 2.99
C ARG A 157 34.98 -7.58 2.04
N GLU A 158 35.94 -6.81 1.51
CA GLU A 158 35.70 -5.66 0.62
C GLU A 158 34.92 -6.03 -0.65
N ASP A 159 35.16 -7.24 -1.18
CA ASP A 159 34.47 -7.78 -2.34
C ASP A 159 32.93 -7.96 -2.13
N TYR A 160 32.45 -7.93 -0.87
CA TYR A 160 31.03 -7.95 -0.50
C TYR A 160 30.52 -6.59 0.01
N HIS A 161 31.26 -5.51 -0.16
CA HIS A 161 30.89 -4.14 0.20
C HIS A 161 30.92 -3.20 -0.99
N ARG A 162 30.41 -3.65 -2.15
CA ARG A 162 30.41 -2.87 -3.39
C ARG A 162 29.37 -1.74 -3.35
N GLN A 163 29.61 -0.68 -4.08
CA GLN A 163 28.63 0.40 -4.24
C GLN A 163 27.46 0.01 -5.18
N THR A 164 27.69 -0.93 -6.08
CA THR A 164 26.70 -1.39 -7.07
C THR A 164 26.40 -2.87 -6.87
N TRP A 165 25.21 -3.28 -7.26
CA TRP A 165 24.80 -4.68 -7.31
C TRP A 165 25.70 -5.48 -8.30
N PRO A 166 25.98 -6.76 -8.06
CA PRO A 166 25.70 -7.55 -6.86
C PRO A 166 26.67 -7.30 -5.72
N ARG A 167 26.35 -7.81 -4.52
CA ARG A 167 27.16 -7.72 -3.28
C ARG A 167 27.25 -6.29 -2.74
N ARG A 168 26.11 -5.60 -2.73
CA ARG A 168 26.04 -4.20 -2.35
C ARG A 168 26.28 -3.99 -0.85
N THR A 169 27.00 -2.92 -0.53
CA THR A 169 27.19 -2.48 0.86
C THR A 169 25.89 -2.02 1.51
N ARG A 170 25.77 -2.15 2.83
CA ARG A 170 24.64 -1.65 3.65
C ARG A 170 23.26 -2.10 3.17
N CYS A 171 23.15 -3.29 2.63
CA CYS A 171 21.87 -3.86 2.25
C CYS A 171 21.81 -5.37 2.50
N LYS A 172 20.60 -5.88 2.66
CA LYS A 172 20.29 -7.29 2.91
C LYS A 172 20.84 -8.20 1.81
N GLU A 173 20.73 -7.77 0.55
CA GLU A 173 21.28 -8.50 -0.60
C GLU A 173 22.75 -8.83 -0.42
N GLY A 174 23.59 -7.84 -0.11
CA GLY A 174 25.03 -8.07 0.02
C GLY A 174 25.41 -8.92 1.23
N ASN A 175 24.67 -8.84 2.34
CA ASN A 175 24.85 -9.70 3.50
C ASN A 175 24.49 -11.16 3.15
N LEU A 176 23.33 -11.38 2.55
CA LEU A 176 22.91 -12.71 2.13
C LEU A 176 23.74 -13.27 0.96
N ALA A 177 24.25 -12.42 0.07
CA ALA A 177 25.16 -12.87 -1.00
C ALA A 177 26.38 -13.60 -0.45
N PHE A 178 26.98 -13.09 0.65
CA PHE A 178 28.07 -13.77 1.34
C PHE A 178 27.65 -15.15 1.88
N PHE A 179 26.49 -15.22 2.53
CA PHE A 179 25.93 -16.48 3.02
C PHE A 179 25.71 -17.48 1.87
N TYR A 180 25.07 -17.06 0.79
CA TYR A 180 24.77 -17.97 -0.32
C TYR A 180 26.04 -18.46 -1.03
N ASP A 181 27.00 -17.58 -1.28
CA ASP A 181 28.23 -17.93 -1.99
C ASP A 181 29.11 -18.91 -1.20
N HIS A 182 29.15 -18.80 0.14
CA HIS A 182 30.06 -19.60 0.96
C HIS A 182 29.40 -20.82 1.59
N TYR A 183 28.09 -20.77 1.84
CA TYR A 183 27.40 -21.84 2.59
C TYR A 183 26.11 -22.29 1.90
N GLY A 184 25.35 -21.35 1.32
CA GLY A 184 23.99 -21.59 0.87
C GLY A 184 23.90 -22.50 -0.34
N TYR A 185 24.65 -22.17 -1.42
CA TYR A 185 24.47 -22.82 -2.71
C TYR A 185 24.92 -24.29 -2.74
N ASP A 186 25.96 -24.63 -2.04
CA ASP A 186 26.52 -26.00 -2.04
C ASP A 186 26.06 -26.79 -0.80
N GLY A 187 25.64 -26.10 0.26
CA GLY A 187 25.16 -26.69 1.50
C GLY A 187 23.71 -27.12 1.48
N TYR A 188 22.83 -26.39 0.81
CA TYR A 188 21.37 -26.51 1.01
C TYR A 188 20.60 -26.54 -0.31
N ASP A 189 19.50 -27.28 -0.32
CA ASP A 189 18.53 -27.31 -1.42
C ASP A 189 17.51 -26.18 -1.30
N PHE A 190 17.13 -25.85 -0.05
CA PHE A 190 16.18 -24.79 0.27
C PHE A 190 16.70 -23.91 1.41
N VAL A 191 16.49 -22.62 1.28
CA VAL A 191 16.81 -21.64 2.32
C VAL A 191 15.59 -20.76 2.59
N ALA A 192 15.15 -20.71 3.84
CA ALA A 192 14.15 -19.74 4.32
C ALA A 192 14.89 -18.58 5.00
N GLN A 193 14.72 -17.37 4.48
CA GLN A 193 15.38 -16.17 5.00
C GLN A 193 14.39 -15.25 5.69
N LEU A 194 14.80 -14.65 6.83
CA LEU A 194 13.98 -13.79 7.68
C LEU A 194 14.73 -12.50 8.03
N ASP A 195 13.96 -11.44 8.29
CA ASP A 195 14.45 -10.23 8.95
C ASP A 195 14.60 -10.45 10.46
N ALA A 196 15.43 -9.65 11.12
CA ALA A 196 15.76 -9.77 12.53
C ALA A 196 14.56 -9.83 13.49
N ASP A 197 13.48 -9.13 13.16
CA ASP A 197 12.27 -8.98 13.98
C ASP A 197 11.10 -9.89 13.59
N HIS A 198 11.23 -10.69 12.52
CA HIS A 198 10.15 -11.55 12.05
C HIS A 198 10.21 -12.93 12.72
N VAL A 199 9.46 -13.09 13.80
CA VAL A 199 9.39 -14.27 14.63
C VAL A 199 8.42 -15.30 14.02
N PRO A 200 8.90 -16.46 13.52
CA PRO A 200 8.06 -17.46 12.89
C PRO A 200 7.24 -18.25 13.92
N GLU A 201 5.95 -18.51 13.62
CA GLU A 201 5.12 -19.44 14.39
C GLU A 201 5.56 -20.89 14.20
N GLN A 202 5.11 -21.78 15.11
CA GLN A 202 5.28 -23.22 14.93
C GLN A 202 4.63 -23.68 13.62
N GLY A 203 5.36 -24.50 12.84
CA GLY A 203 4.90 -24.97 11.53
C GLY A 203 5.18 -24.02 10.38
N TYR A 204 5.69 -22.83 10.62
CA TYR A 204 6.10 -21.88 9.57
C TYR A 204 6.98 -22.54 8.51
N LEU A 205 8.06 -23.20 8.93
CA LEU A 205 9.02 -23.78 7.99
C LEU A 205 8.39 -24.90 7.14
N PHE A 206 7.50 -25.70 7.72
CA PHE A 206 6.76 -26.72 6.96
C PHE A 206 5.88 -26.08 5.88
N GLN A 207 5.16 -25.03 6.21
CA GLN A 207 4.30 -24.32 5.25
C GLN A 207 5.11 -23.64 4.13
N MET A 208 6.29 -23.13 4.45
CA MET A 208 7.21 -22.52 3.48
C MET A 208 7.80 -23.54 2.51
N LEU A 209 8.10 -24.74 2.97
CA LEU A 209 8.87 -25.71 2.18
C LEU A 209 8.02 -26.68 1.36
N ARG A 210 6.80 -26.98 1.79
CA ARG A 210 5.95 -27.97 1.09
C ARG A 210 5.62 -27.58 -0.37
N PRO A 211 5.52 -26.29 -0.80
CA PRO A 211 5.31 -25.96 -2.20
C PRO A 211 6.48 -26.34 -3.11
N PHE A 212 7.69 -26.52 -2.57
CA PHE A 212 8.84 -27.01 -3.34
C PHE A 212 8.74 -28.46 -3.80
N ALA A 213 7.67 -29.18 -3.42
CA ALA A 213 7.30 -30.46 -4.02
C ALA A 213 7.13 -30.35 -5.55
N ASP A 214 6.77 -29.16 -6.03
CA ASP A 214 6.84 -28.84 -7.46
C ASP A 214 8.26 -28.40 -7.83
N PRO A 215 8.97 -29.13 -8.72
CA PRO A 215 10.33 -28.77 -9.13
C PRO A 215 10.41 -27.45 -9.90
N ALA A 216 9.31 -26.94 -10.45
CA ALA A 216 9.24 -25.64 -11.14
C ALA A 216 9.17 -24.45 -10.16
N VAL A 217 8.91 -24.70 -8.87
CA VAL A 217 8.86 -23.66 -7.86
C VAL A 217 10.29 -23.26 -7.46
N GLY A 218 10.64 -21.99 -7.76
CA GLY A 218 11.94 -21.41 -7.45
C GLY A 218 11.94 -20.65 -6.12
N TYR A 219 10.79 -20.11 -5.71
CA TYR A 219 10.63 -19.36 -4.46
C TYR A 219 9.23 -19.52 -3.87
N VAL A 220 9.14 -19.32 -2.57
CA VAL A 220 7.89 -19.31 -1.81
C VAL A 220 7.83 -18.04 -0.98
N SER A 221 6.79 -17.22 -1.22
CA SER A 221 6.51 -16.04 -0.42
C SER A 221 5.54 -16.36 0.71
N ALA A 222 5.50 -15.51 1.73
CA ALA A 222 4.62 -15.63 2.87
C ALA A 222 4.08 -14.26 3.30
N PRO A 223 3.00 -14.20 4.09
CA PRO A 223 2.45 -12.93 4.57
C PRO A 223 3.40 -12.23 5.54
N SER A 224 3.72 -10.96 5.31
CA SER A 224 4.40 -10.13 6.30
C SER A 224 3.37 -9.53 7.26
N ILE A 225 3.37 -9.98 8.50
CA ILE A 225 2.42 -9.54 9.53
C ILE A 225 3.20 -8.72 10.55
N CYS A 226 3.13 -7.38 10.41
CA CYS A 226 3.84 -6.45 11.29
C CYS A 226 2.92 -5.99 12.42
N ASP A 227 2.57 -6.88 13.34
CA ASP A 227 1.56 -6.67 14.38
C ASP A 227 2.11 -6.66 15.82
N GLN A 228 3.38 -6.98 16.05
CA GLN A 228 3.94 -7.08 17.42
C GLN A 228 3.84 -5.77 18.22
N ASN A 229 3.98 -4.62 17.55
CA ASN A 229 3.85 -3.28 18.14
C ASN A 229 2.61 -2.51 17.67
N ALA A 230 1.61 -3.18 17.09
CA ALA A 230 0.42 -2.53 16.57
C ALA A 230 -0.39 -1.82 17.66
N ASP A 231 -0.42 -2.34 18.89
CA ASP A 231 -1.12 -1.71 20.00
C ASP A 231 -0.43 -0.41 20.48
N GLU A 232 0.86 -0.29 20.23
CA GLU A 232 1.68 0.84 20.68
C GLU A 232 1.69 2.01 19.68
N SER A 233 1.48 1.74 18.37
CA SER A 233 1.63 2.72 17.31
C SER A 233 0.45 2.74 16.34
N TRP A 234 -0.17 3.92 16.16
CA TRP A 234 -1.19 4.12 15.15
C TRP A 234 -0.63 3.96 13.71
N SER A 235 0.65 4.30 13.53
CA SER A 235 1.36 4.14 12.25
C SER A 235 1.52 2.66 11.90
N ALA A 236 1.88 1.82 12.87
CA ALA A 236 1.92 0.38 12.71
C ALA A 236 0.54 -0.19 12.36
N ARG A 237 -0.53 0.20 13.10
CA ARG A 237 -1.91 -0.23 12.80
C ARG A 237 -2.39 0.22 11.43
N GLY A 238 -2.13 1.47 11.07
CA GLY A 238 -2.54 2.03 9.78
C GLY A 238 -1.96 1.24 8.61
N ARG A 239 -0.67 0.94 8.66
CA ARG A 239 0.00 0.09 7.68
C ARG A 239 -0.52 -1.34 7.70
N LEU A 240 -0.59 -1.97 8.89
CA LEU A 240 -1.05 -3.35 9.06
C LEU A 240 -2.42 -3.58 8.42
N TYR A 241 -3.39 -2.68 8.66
CA TYR A 241 -4.73 -2.82 8.10
C TYR A 241 -4.78 -2.50 6.59
N ALA A 242 -4.01 -1.51 6.13
CA ALA A 242 -3.95 -1.15 4.71
C ALA A 242 -3.34 -2.27 3.85
N GLU A 243 -2.40 -3.04 4.39
CA GLU A 243 -1.68 -4.08 3.67
C GLU A 243 -2.25 -5.49 3.87
N ALA A 244 -3.23 -5.68 4.77
CA ALA A 244 -3.76 -6.99 5.13
C ALA A 244 -4.32 -7.80 3.94
N SER A 245 -4.96 -7.13 2.98
CA SER A 245 -5.44 -7.77 1.76
C SER A 245 -4.31 -8.05 0.77
N MET A 246 -3.30 -7.19 0.72
CA MET A 246 -2.13 -7.36 -0.14
C MET A 246 -1.32 -8.59 0.29
N HIS A 247 -1.01 -8.72 1.59
CA HIS A 247 -0.24 -9.85 2.12
C HIS A 247 -1.00 -11.17 2.12
N GLY A 248 -2.32 -11.14 1.98
CA GLY A 248 -3.16 -12.32 1.97
C GLY A 248 -3.93 -12.53 0.67
N SER A 249 -5.09 -11.92 0.55
CA SER A 249 -6.05 -12.13 -0.54
C SER A 249 -5.45 -11.90 -1.94
N LEU A 250 -4.67 -10.85 -2.12
CA LEU A 250 -4.04 -10.55 -3.40
C LEU A 250 -2.96 -11.56 -3.76
N GLN A 251 -2.10 -11.91 -2.80
CA GLN A 251 -1.01 -12.86 -3.04
C GLN A 251 -1.51 -14.27 -3.36
N VAL A 252 -2.56 -14.76 -2.68
CA VAL A 252 -3.17 -16.05 -3.04
C VAL A 252 -3.88 -15.99 -4.39
N GLY A 253 -4.37 -14.82 -4.78
CA GLY A 253 -4.88 -14.57 -6.13
C GLY A 253 -3.80 -14.70 -7.20
N PHE A 254 -2.58 -14.31 -6.89
CA PHE A 254 -1.45 -14.45 -7.81
C PHE A 254 -0.97 -15.89 -7.99
N ASN A 255 -1.29 -16.80 -7.10
CA ASN A 255 -0.97 -18.22 -7.25
C ASN A 255 -1.53 -18.84 -8.54
N HIS A 256 -2.66 -18.33 -9.06
CA HIS A 256 -3.26 -18.81 -10.30
C HIS A 256 -2.73 -18.07 -11.53
N GLY A 257 -1.63 -18.53 -12.08
CA GLY A 257 -1.14 -18.07 -13.39
C GLY A 257 -0.52 -16.66 -13.40
N LEU A 258 -0.43 -16.01 -12.27
CA LEU A 258 0.36 -14.81 -12.02
C LEU A 258 1.58 -15.15 -11.17
N SER A 259 2.25 -14.17 -10.59
CA SER A 259 3.45 -14.35 -9.80
C SER A 259 3.27 -13.74 -8.41
N PRO A 260 3.12 -14.55 -7.34
CA PRO A 260 3.25 -14.03 -6.00
C PRO A 260 4.57 -13.30 -5.82
N LEU A 261 4.54 -12.15 -5.17
CA LEU A 261 5.73 -11.36 -4.92
C LEU A 261 6.43 -11.89 -3.66
N CYS A 262 7.74 -12.06 -3.70
CA CYS A 262 8.52 -12.16 -2.48
C CYS A 262 8.27 -10.90 -1.64
N ILE A 263 8.30 -11.05 -0.33
CA ILE A 263 8.14 -9.94 0.61
C ILE A 263 9.42 -9.90 1.44
N GLY A 264 10.08 -8.75 1.47
CA GLY A 264 11.43 -8.59 1.98
C GLY A 264 11.63 -9.07 3.41
N SER A 265 10.56 -9.09 4.23
CA SER A 265 10.63 -9.57 5.62
C SER A 265 10.96 -11.05 5.75
N HIS A 266 10.40 -11.89 4.88
CA HIS A 266 10.73 -13.32 4.85
C HIS A 266 10.18 -14.02 3.60
N TYR A 267 10.97 -14.90 3.02
CA TYR A 267 10.59 -15.80 1.93
C TYR A 267 11.59 -16.95 1.84
N ALA A 268 11.25 -18.00 1.11
CA ALA A 268 12.16 -19.14 0.90
C ALA A 268 12.51 -19.27 -0.58
N VAL A 269 13.71 -19.77 -0.86
CA VAL A 269 14.20 -20.00 -2.21
C VAL A 269 14.72 -21.43 -2.37
N ARG A 270 14.56 -21.95 -3.59
CA ARG A 270 15.34 -23.08 -4.07
C ARG A 270 16.73 -22.56 -4.46
N THR A 271 17.79 -23.01 -3.83
CA THR A 271 19.15 -22.50 -4.03
C THR A 271 19.61 -22.63 -5.47
N LYS A 272 19.28 -23.73 -6.15
CA LYS A 272 19.52 -23.92 -7.58
C LYS A 272 18.84 -22.84 -8.44
N ALA A 273 17.62 -22.45 -8.09
CA ALA A 273 16.92 -21.38 -8.79
C ALA A 273 17.59 -20.03 -8.58
N LEU A 274 17.92 -19.71 -7.33
CA LEU A 274 18.59 -18.47 -6.99
C LEU A 274 19.99 -18.36 -7.66
N ARG A 275 20.77 -19.44 -7.65
CA ARG A 275 22.06 -19.50 -8.36
C ARG A 275 21.91 -19.27 -9.87
N SER A 276 20.85 -19.83 -10.48
CA SER A 276 20.60 -19.71 -11.93
C SER A 276 20.30 -18.29 -12.39
N ILE A 277 19.86 -17.40 -11.49
CA ILE A 277 19.55 -16.00 -11.79
C ILE A 277 20.67 -15.04 -11.35
N GLY A 278 21.75 -15.57 -10.75
CA GLY A 278 22.89 -14.79 -10.30
C GLY A 278 22.80 -14.24 -8.88
N GLY A 279 21.87 -14.75 -8.06
CA GLY A 279 21.68 -14.34 -6.67
C GLY A 279 20.44 -13.47 -6.46
N LEU A 280 20.35 -12.85 -5.28
CA LEU A 280 19.26 -11.91 -4.94
C LEU A 280 19.29 -10.69 -5.86
N GLY A 281 18.12 -10.14 -6.13
CA GLY A 281 17.96 -9.03 -7.06
C GLY A 281 18.52 -7.71 -6.54
N PRO A 282 18.71 -6.74 -7.45
CA PRO A 282 19.21 -5.41 -7.14
C PRO A 282 18.17 -4.54 -6.40
N GLU A 283 18.67 -3.43 -5.88
CA GLU A 283 17.94 -2.38 -5.18
C GLU A 283 17.49 -2.77 -3.77
N LEU A 284 16.82 -1.85 -3.10
CA LEU A 284 16.30 -2.04 -1.77
C LEU A 284 15.15 -3.05 -1.74
N ALA A 285 14.27 -2.99 -2.74
CA ALA A 285 13.25 -3.99 -2.96
C ALA A 285 13.85 -5.21 -3.68
N GLU A 286 14.86 -5.83 -3.04
CA GLU A 286 15.54 -7.03 -3.55
C GLU A 286 14.57 -8.20 -3.71
N ASP A 287 13.52 -8.23 -2.91
CA ASP A 287 12.41 -9.17 -2.97
C ASP A 287 11.64 -9.07 -4.28
N HIS A 288 11.24 -7.85 -4.66
CA HIS A 288 10.55 -7.58 -5.91
C HIS A 288 11.43 -7.88 -7.13
N SER A 289 12.68 -7.43 -7.11
CA SER A 289 13.61 -7.67 -8.21
C SER A 289 14.02 -9.14 -8.32
N THR A 290 14.20 -9.86 -7.20
CA THR A 290 14.40 -11.32 -7.18
C THR A 290 13.20 -12.04 -7.78
N THR A 291 11.98 -11.64 -7.42
CA THR A 291 10.74 -12.19 -8.00
C THR A 291 10.72 -12.00 -9.52
N LEU A 292 11.03 -10.79 -10.00
CA LEU A 292 11.08 -10.47 -11.43
C LEU A 292 12.13 -11.32 -12.16
N MET A 293 13.35 -11.43 -11.60
CA MET A 293 14.44 -12.24 -12.17
C MET A 293 14.09 -13.72 -12.22
N MET A 294 13.52 -14.28 -11.14
CA MET A 294 13.06 -15.67 -11.08
C MET A 294 12.07 -15.97 -12.21
N ASN A 295 11.05 -15.13 -12.37
CA ASN A 295 10.05 -15.31 -13.39
C ASN A 295 10.60 -15.12 -14.82
N ALA A 296 11.51 -14.18 -15.03
CA ALA A 296 12.18 -13.97 -16.32
C ALA A 296 13.06 -15.15 -16.73
N HIS A 297 13.50 -16.00 -15.79
CA HIS A 297 14.24 -17.24 -16.03
C HIS A 297 13.36 -18.51 -16.00
N GLY A 298 12.02 -18.33 -15.96
CA GLY A 298 11.07 -19.44 -16.06
C GLY A 298 10.74 -20.13 -14.73
N TRP A 299 11.26 -19.65 -13.59
CA TRP A 299 10.89 -20.15 -12.29
C TRP A 299 9.53 -19.59 -11.85
N ARG A 300 8.78 -20.40 -11.11
CA ARG A 300 7.47 -20.05 -10.58
C ARG A 300 7.55 -19.76 -9.09
N GLY A 301 6.73 -18.84 -8.61
CA GLY A 301 6.51 -18.59 -7.18
C GLY A 301 5.20 -19.18 -6.68
N ILE A 302 5.13 -19.44 -5.38
CA ILE A 302 3.91 -19.79 -4.66
C ILE A 302 3.83 -18.94 -3.40
N HIS A 303 2.64 -18.46 -3.07
CA HIS A 303 2.38 -17.81 -1.79
C HIS A 303 1.84 -18.81 -0.77
N ALA A 304 2.58 -19.02 0.31
CA ALA A 304 2.21 -19.89 1.42
C ALA A 304 1.44 -19.07 2.47
N LEU A 305 0.13 -18.90 2.29
CA LEU A 305 -0.73 -18.07 3.13
C LEU A 305 -0.65 -18.41 4.63
N ASP A 306 -0.38 -19.66 4.95
CA ASP A 306 -0.39 -20.20 6.32
C ASP A 306 1.04 -20.32 6.92
N ALA A 307 2.06 -19.77 6.25
CA ALA A 307 3.39 -19.61 6.79
C ALA A 307 3.48 -18.28 7.55
N ILE A 308 3.16 -18.30 8.83
CA ILE A 308 2.98 -17.09 9.65
C ILE A 308 4.28 -16.73 10.37
N ALA A 309 4.67 -15.47 10.25
CA ALA A 309 5.71 -14.84 11.07
C ALA A 309 5.26 -13.41 11.43
N HIS A 310 5.56 -12.99 12.66
CA HIS A 310 5.15 -11.72 13.24
C HIS A 310 6.34 -10.79 13.38
N GLY A 311 6.23 -9.56 12.90
CA GLY A 311 7.27 -8.54 12.97
C GLY A 311 6.78 -7.23 13.55
N ASP A 312 7.71 -6.27 13.65
CA ASP A 312 7.41 -4.92 14.10
C ASP A 312 6.97 -4.05 12.91
N GLY A 313 5.88 -3.31 13.10
CA GLY A 313 5.48 -2.21 12.21
C GLY A 313 6.32 -0.95 12.46
N PRO A 314 6.15 0.11 11.61
CA PRO A 314 6.84 1.37 11.82
C PRO A 314 6.41 1.98 13.15
N ARG A 315 7.39 2.22 14.02
CA ARG A 315 7.14 2.71 15.36
C ARG A 315 6.60 4.13 15.37
N THR A 316 7.10 4.96 14.46
CA THR A 316 6.70 6.36 14.35
C THR A 316 6.15 6.67 12.96
N PHE A 317 5.42 7.78 12.86
CA PHE A 317 4.97 8.26 11.56
C PHE A 317 6.14 8.64 10.64
N ALA A 318 7.25 9.12 11.18
CA ALA A 318 8.46 9.41 10.40
C ALA A 318 9.08 8.15 9.79
N ASP A 319 9.05 7.02 10.51
CA ASP A 319 9.50 5.73 10.00
C ASP A 319 8.58 5.23 8.89
N LEU A 320 7.25 5.34 9.09
CA LEU A 320 6.25 4.95 8.11
C LEU A 320 6.47 5.64 6.76
N ILE A 321 6.58 6.96 6.74
CA ILE A 321 6.75 7.73 5.49
C ILE A 321 8.14 7.53 4.88
N THR A 322 9.17 7.22 5.69
CA THR A 322 10.50 6.88 5.20
C THR A 322 10.44 5.57 4.41
N GLN A 323 9.71 4.56 4.90
CA GLN A 323 9.48 3.30 4.19
C GLN A 323 8.73 3.54 2.88
N GLU A 324 7.64 4.32 2.89
CA GLU A 324 6.88 4.67 1.69
C GLU A 324 7.72 5.33 0.61
N PHE A 325 8.55 6.30 1.01
CA PHE A 325 9.49 6.97 0.10
C PHE A 325 10.48 5.97 -0.51
N GLN A 326 11.09 5.12 0.32
CA GLN A 326 12.13 4.20 -0.10
C GLN A 326 11.58 3.09 -1.01
N TRP A 327 10.41 2.54 -0.71
CA TRP A 327 9.77 1.52 -1.55
C TRP A 327 9.37 2.09 -2.90
N SER A 328 8.73 3.26 -2.93
CA SER A 328 8.38 3.94 -4.17
C SER A 328 9.61 4.21 -5.02
N ARG A 329 10.69 4.74 -4.40
CA ARG A 329 11.95 5.01 -5.08
C ARG A 329 12.58 3.74 -5.65
N SER A 330 12.63 2.67 -4.87
CA SER A 330 13.23 1.40 -5.27
C SER A 330 12.46 0.73 -6.42
N LEU A 331 11.13 0.68 -6.35
CA LEU A 331 10.33 0.11 -7.43
C LEU A 331 10.45 0.90 -8.73
N MET A 332 10.48 2.23 -8.66
CA MET A 332 10.70 3.08 -9.84
C MET A 332 12.11 2.88 -10.40
N MET A 333 13.15 2.73 -9.56
CA MET A 333 14.51 2.45 -10.01
C MET A 333 14.59 1.08 -10.71
N ILE A 334 13.94 0.04 -10.16
CA ILE A 334 13.83 -1.28 -10.79
C ILE A 334 13.15 -1.16 -12.16
N LEU A 335 12.06 -0.38 -12.24
CA LEU A 335 11.35 -0.14 -13.50
C LEU A 335 12.25 0.48 -14.56
N LEU A 336 13.01 1.52 -14.21
CA LEU A 336 13.82 2.28 -15.16
C LEU A 336 15.10 1.53 -15.58
N GLN A 337 15.77 0.87 -14.64
CA GLN A 337 17.10 0.33 -14.86
C GLN A 337 17.11 -1.16 -15.24
N TYR A 338 16.28 -1.99 -14.58
CA TYR A 338 16.38 -3.45 -14.70
C TYR A 338 15.23 -4.08 -15.49
N SER A 339 14.01 -3.56 -15.33
CA SER A 339 12.82 -4.12 -15.97
C SER A 339 12.87 -4.14 -17.49
N PRO A 340 13.44 -3.14 -18.22
CA PRO A 340 13.43 -3.16 -19.68
C PRO A 340 14.08 -4.39 -20.32
N SER A 341 15.08 -4.98 -19.68
CA SER A 341 15.76 -6.19 -20.16
C SER A 341 15.02 -7.48 -19.77
N LEU A 342 14.44 -7.52 -18.55
CA LEU A 342 13.82 -8.70 -17.97
C LEU A 342 12.38 -8.93 -18.46
N ILE A 343 11.59 -7.86 -18.60
CA ILE A 343 10.19 -7.91 -19.02
C ILE A 343 10.04 -8.54 -20.40
N LYS A 344 11.00 -8.37 -21.30
CA LYS A 344 10.97 -8.97 -22.63
C LYS A 344 10.83 -10.50 -22.60
N ARG A 345 11.34 -11.15 -21.57
CA ARG A 345 11.33 -12.61 -21.37
C ARG A 345 10.02 -13.13 -20.76
N LEU A 346 9.17 -12.23 -20.23
CA LEU A 346 7.93 -12.60 -19.55
C LEU A 346 6.76 -12.76 -20.53
N PRO A 347 5.77 -13.64 -20.24
CA PRO A 347 4.49 -13.65 -20.91
C PRO A 347 3.69 -12.37 -20.59
N LEU A 348 2.78 -11.96 -21.50
CA LEU A 348 2.04 -10.69 -21.41
C LEU A 348 1.37 -10.46 -20.04
N ARG A 349 0.75 -11.50 -19.48
CA ARG A 349 0.09 -11.43 -18.16
C ARG A 349 1.05 -11.00 -17.03
N LEU A 350 2.28 -11.53 -17.03
CA LEU A 350 3.31 -11.16 -16.05
C LEU A 350 3.92 -9.80 -16.35
N LYS A 351 4.05 -9.42 -17.65
CA LYS A 351 4.46 -8.05 -18.00
C LYS A 351 3.52 -7.02 -17.40
N ILE A 352 2.20 -7.21 -17.59
CA ILE A 352 1.18 -6.31 -17.06
C ILE A 352 1.26 -6.28 -15.52
N GLN A 353 1.36 -7.45 -14.87
CA GLN A 353 1.45 -7.52 -13.41
C GLN A 353 2.67 -6.80 -12.85
N PHE A 354 3.87 -7.06 -13.39
CA PHE A 354 5.11 -6.42 -12.90
C PHE A 354 5.13 -4.92 -13.19
N LEU A 355 4.71 -4.48 -14.37
CA LEU A 355 4.60 -3.05 -14.68
C LEU A 355 3.59 -2.35 -13.76
N PHE A 356 2.43 -2.96 -13.52
CA PHE A 356 1.43 -2.41 -12.61
C PHE A 356 1.95 -2.32 -11.17
N SER A 357 2.60 -3.37 -10.65
CA SER A 357 3.14 -3.34 -9.29
C SER A 357 4.30 -2.34 -9.12
N GLN A 358 5.16 -2.17 -10.12
CA GLN A 358 6.25 -1.19 -10.10
C GLN A 358 5.75 0.26 -10.22
N LEU A 359 4.69 0.47 -11.00
CA LEU A 359 4.06 1.79 -11.18
C LEU A 359 3.05 2.13 -10.09
N TRP A 360 2.68 1.19 -9.21
CA TRP A 360 1.61 1.36 -8.23
C TRP A 360 1.74 2.64 -7.42
N TYR A 361 2.90 2.87 -6.79
CA TYR A 361 3.13 4.06 -5.98
C TYR A 361 3.03 5.36 -6.79
N SER A 362 3.59 5.37 -7.98
CA SER A 362 3.60 6.54 -8.87
C SER A 362 2.21 6.87 -9.37
N LEU A 363 1.44 5.88 -9.84
CA LEU A 363 0.08 6.07 -10.31
C LEU A 363 -0.85 6.47 -9.16
N PHE A 364 -0.79 5.76 -8.02
CA PHE A 364 -1.54 6.12 -6.83
C PHE A 364 -1.30 7.58 -6.42
N SER A 365 -0.03 7.99 -6.36
CA SER A 365 0.34 9.35 -5.96
C SER A 365 -0.10 10.40 -6.97
N LEU A 366 0.00 10.10 -8.26
CA LEU A 366 -0.46 11.00 -9.32
C LEU A 366 -1.97 11.24 -9.22
N PHE A 367 -2.76 10.18 -9.06
CA PHE A 367 -4.22 10.32 -8.95
C PHE A 367 -4.63 11.00 -7.66
N MET A 368 -3.97 10.74 -6.54
CA MET A 368 -4.19 11.48 -5.28
C MET A 368 -3.84 12.96 -5.42
N ALA A 369 -2.74 13.29 -6.08
CA ALA A 369 -2.36 14.68 -6.37
C ALA A 369 -3.43 15.37 -7.24
N LEU A 370 -3.92 14.71 -8.29
CA LEU A 370 -4.99 15.23 -9.14
C LEU A 370 -6.26 15.50 -8.32
N MET A 371 -6.69 14.56 -7.47
CA MET A 371 -7.87 14.75 -6.61
C MET A 371 -7.76 16.00 -5.72
N VAL A 372 -6.57 16.27 -5.19
CA VAL A 372 -6.32 17.45 -4.33
C VAL A 372 -6.26 18.73 -5.14
N VAL A 373 -5.60 18.69 -6.31
CA VAL A 373 -5.33 19.90 -7.12
C VAL A 373 -6.55 20.34 -7.94
N MET A 374 -7.44 19.42 -8.32
CA MET A 374 -8.60 19.77 -9.17
C MET A 374 -9.53 20.83 -8.58
N PRO A 375 -9.97 20.76 -7.31
CA PRO A 375 -10.77 21.83 -6.71
C PRO A 375 -10.04 23.18 -6.72
N ILE A 376 -8.74 23.18 -6.51
CA ILE A 376 -7.90 24.39 -6.55
C ILE A 376 -7.91 24.99 -7.96
N ILE A 377 -7.71 24.17 -8.99
CA ILE A 377 -7.73 24.62 -10.40
C ILE A 377 -9.11 25.17 -10.77
N ALA A 378 -10.20 24.50 -10.36
CA ALA A 378 -11.56 24.97 -10.63
C ALA A 378 -11.81 26.36 -10.05
N LEU A 379 -11.45 26.59 -8.79
CA LEU A 379 -11.59 27.88 -8.12
C LEU A 379 -10.74 28.97 -8.78
N VAL A 380 -9.45 28.70 -9.05
CA VAL A 380 -8.54 29.67 -9.66
C VAL A 380 -8.96 30.04 -11.08
N ARG A 381 -9.51 29.09 -11.85
CA ARG A 381 -10.02 29.34 -13.20
C ARG A 381 -11.44 29.95 -13.21
N GLY A 382 -12.16 29.87 -12.08
CA GLY A 382 -13.56 30.31 -11.98
C GLY A 382 -14.53 29.48 -12.84
N LYS A 383 -14.19 28.19 -13.15
CA LYS A 383 -14.97 27.35 -14.06
C LYS A 383 -15.22 25.97 -13.48
N THR A 384 -16.43 25.45 -13.66
CA THR A 384 -16.75 24.06 -13.40
C THR A 384 -16.16 23.16 -14.51
N PHE A 385 -15.90 21.90 -14.17
CA PHE A 385 -15.42 20.91 -15.14
C PHE A 385 -16.56 20.14 -15.78
N VAL A 386 -17.60 19.90 -14.98
CA VAL A 386 -18.79 19.14 -15.35
C VAL A 386 -20.03 19.83 -14.80
N ASP A 387 -21.12 19.69 -15.52
CA ASP A 387 -22.46 20.15 -15.13
C ASP A 387 -23.25 18.97 -14.61
N VAL A 388 -23.03 18.63 -13.35
CA VAL A 388 -23.66 17.49 -12.65
C VAL A 388 -23.92 17.87 -11.22
N SER A 389 -25.11 17.59 -10.73
CA SER A 389 -25.38 17.75 -9.31
C SER A 389 -24.67 16.68 -8.48
N TYR A 390 -24.29 17.05 -7.27
CA TYR A 390 -23.67 16.10 -6.36
C TYR A 390 -24.60 14.96 -5.90
N PRO A 391 -25.91 15.17 -5.66
CA PRO A 391 -26.85 14.09 -5.42
C PRO A 391 -26.95 13.08 -6.56
N ASP A 392 -26.99 13.53 -7.82
CA ASP A 392 -27.02 12.64 -8.99
C ASP A 392 -25.72 11.86 -9.12
N PHE A 393 -24.59 12.54 -8.91
CA PHE A 393 -23.31 11.87 -8.85
C PHE A 393 -23.31 10.77 -7.78
N LEU A 394 -23.78 11.04 -6.57
CA LEU A 394 -23.83 10.04 -5.50
C LEU A 394 -24.78 8.90 -5.83
N LEU A 395 -25.94 9.17 -6.43
CA LEU A 395 -26.90 8.16 -6.84
C LEU A 395 -26.27 7.12 -7.80
N HIS A 396 -25.42 7.58 -8.69
CA HIS A 396 -24.74 6.72 -9.67
C HIS A 396 -23.44 6.10 -9.15
N PHE A 397 -22.71 6.82 -8.28
CA PHE A 397 -21.39 6.40 -7.78
C PHE A 397 -21.45 5.48 -6.55
N VAL A 398 -22.38 5.73 -5.61
CA VAL A 398 -22.46 4.99 -4.34
C VAL A 398 -22.75 3.50 -4.51
N PRO A 399 -23.62 3.04 -5.43
CA PRO A 399 -23.93 1.61 -5.57
C PRO A 399 -22.68 0.75 -5.81
N GLN A 400 -21.81 1.15 -6.73
CA GLN A 400 -20.57 0.43 -6.99
C GLN A 400 -19.59 0.47 -5.80
N SER A 401 -19.52 1.60 -5.08
CA SER A 401 -18.66 1.78 -3.91
C SER A 401 -19.06 0.88 -2.75
N VAL A 402 -20.38 0.76 -2.50
CA VAL A 402 -20.91 -0.18 -1.49
C VAL A 402 -20.58 -1.62 -1.84
N LEU A 403 -20.70 -2.00 -3.11
CA LEU A 403 -20.33 -3.35 -3.56
C LEU A 403 -18.84 -3.63 -3.38
N LEU A 404 -17.94 -2.65 -3.58
CA LEU A 404 -16.51 -2.80 -3.29
C LEU A 404 -16.25 -3.05 -1.80
N ILE A 405 -16.95 -2.38 -0.92
CA ILE A 405 -16.86 -2.63 0.53
C ILE A 405 -17.36 -4.06 0.83
N LEU A 406 -18.45 -4.51 0.22
CA LEU A 406 -18.95 -5.88 0.37
C LEU A 406 -17.93 -6.92 -0.13
N PHE A 407 -17.18 -6.66 -1.21
CA PHE A 407 -16.07 -7.52 -1.65
C PHE A 407 -14.99 -7.62 -0.58
N ALA A 408 -14.58 -6.52 0.03
CA ALA A 408 -13.56 -6.55 1.08
C ALA A 408 -14.01 -7.42 2.27
N TYR A 409 -15.27 -7.29 2.71
CA TYR A 409 -15.85 -8.17 3.74
C TYR A 409 -15.91 -9.62 3.28
N ARG A 410 -16.22 -9.86 2.01
CA ARG A 410 -16.26 -11.21 1.43
C ARG A 410 -14.86 -11.84 1.41
N TRP A 411 -13.84 -11.11 0.99
CA TRP A 411 -12.46 -11.59 1.05
C TRP A 411 -12.02 -11.93 2.48
N ARG A 412 -12.33 -11.05 3.43
CA ARG A 412 -12.04 -11.31 4.83
C ARG A 412 -12.75 -12.58 5.34
N SER A 413 -14.01 -12.84 4.94
CA SER A 413 -14.77 -14.03 5.34
C SER A 413 -14.19 -15.34 4.81
N THR A 414 -13.30 -15.31 3.81
CA THR A 414 -12.56 -16.49 3.32
C THR A 414 -11.30 -16.78 4.14
N HIS A 415 -11.05 -16.02 5.22
CA HIS A 415 -9.86 -16.11 6.07
C HIS A 415 -8.53 -15.91 5.32
N THR A 416 -8.56 -15.13 4.23
CA THR A 416 -7.35 -14.83 3.45
C THR A 416 -6.65 -13.55 3.87
N PHE A 417 -7.27 -12.65 4.65
CA PHE A 417 -6.57 -11.48 5.20
C PHE A 417 -5.45 -11.90 6.16
N ARG A 418 -4.36 -11.12 6.20
CA ARG A 418 -3.27 -11.29 7.15
C ARG A 418 -2.90 -9.94 7.78
N PRO A 419 -3.15 -9.77 9.09
CA PRO A 419 -3.80 -10.72 10.01
C PRO A 419 -5.28 -10.95 9.67
N ILE A 420 -5.83 -12.10 10.10
CA ILE A 420 -7.22 -12.51 9.80
C ILE A 420 -8.25 -11.50 10.34
N ASN A 421 -7.95 -10.88 11.48
CA ASN A 421 -8.80 -9.92 12.18
C ASN A 421 -8.59 -8.46 11.73
N ALA A 422 -7.79 -8.21 10.69
CA ALA A 422 -7.55 -6.84 10.19
C ALA A 422 -8.85 -6.09 9.92
N ARG A 423 -8.91 -4.83 10.31
CA ARG A 423 -10.08 -3.97 10.08
C ARG A 423 -10.15 -3.56 8.62
N ILE A 424 -11.34 -3.69 8.01
CA ILE A 424 -11.61 -3.25 6.64
C ILE A 424 -11.79 -1.74 6.59
N LEU A 425 -12.48 -1.20 7.60
CA LEU A 425 -12.67 0.24 7.77
C LEU A 425 -12.02 0.63 9.10
N SER A 426 -11.01 1.47 9.03
CA SER A 426 -10.36 2.05 10.20
C SER A 426 -9.92 3.49 9.88
N TRP A 427 -9.91 4.34 10.90
CA TRP A 427 -9.46 5.71 10.75
C TRP A 427 -7.95 5.78 10.47
N GLU A 428 -7.16 4.86 11.06
CA GLU A 428 -5.72 4.77 10.87
C GLU A 428 -5.38 4.48 9.40
N MET A 429 -6.06 3.48 8.81
CA MET A 429 -5.88 3.14 7.40
C MET A 429 -6.33 4.30 6.49
N THR A 430 -7.46 4.93 6.79
CA THR A 430 -7.98 6.05 6.00
C THR A 430 -7.02 7.23 6.01
N LEU A 431 -6.53 7.63 7.18
CA LEU A 431 -5.55 8.72 7.27
C LEU A 431 -4.22 8.36 6.61
N PHE A 432 -3.81 7.10 6.69
CA PHE A 432 -2.60 6.63 6.02
C PHE A 432 -2.70 6.76 4.49
N LEU A 433 -3.86 6.50 3.88
CA LEU A 433 -4.04 6.73 2.44
C LEU A 433 -3.79 8.19 2.03
N PHE A 434 -4.30 9.15 2.82
CA PHE A 434 -4.05 10.58 2.58
C PHE A 434 -2.63 11.00 2.92
N ALA A 435 -1.97 10.32 3.84
CA ALA A 435 -0.63 10.66 4.30
C ALA A 435 0.49 10.19 3.36
N ARG A 436 0.34 9.03 2.73
CA ARG A 436 1.45 8.33 2.04
C ARG A 436 1.81 8.90 0.68
N TRP A 437 0.83 9.44 -0.06
CA TRP A 437 1.03 9.81 -1.47
C TRP A 437 2.10 10.88 -1.72
N PRO A 438 2.28 11.95 -0.89
CA PRO A 438 3.32 12.94 -1.15
C PRO A 438 4.73 12.33 -1.09
N TRP A 439 4.92 11.38 -0.18
CA TRP A 439 6.20 10.71 0.01
C TRP A 439 6.46 9.65 -1.06
N ALA A 440 5.43 8.93 -1.47
CA ALA A 440 5.52 8.01 -2.60
C ALA A 440 5.82 8.76 -3.90
N LEU A 441 5.19 9.92 -4.14
CA LEU A 441 5.50 10.79 -5.29
C LEU A 441 6.95 11.29 -5.22
N ALA A 442 7.37 11.78 -4.06
CA ALA A 442 8.75 12.24 -3.86
C ALA A 442 9.78 11.11 -4.10
N GLY A 443 9.48 9.89 -3.67
CA GLY A 443 10.30 8.70 -3.93
C GLY A 443 10.43 8.40 -5.42
N ALA A 444 9.32 8.41 -6.16
CA ALA A 444 9.32 8.20 -7.61
C ALA A 444 10.13 9.27 -8.35
N LEU A 445 9.93 10.55 -8.01
CA LEU A 445 10.68 11.66 -8.60
C LEU A 445 12.17 11.60 -8.27
N ALA A 446 12.51 11.22 -7.03
CA ALA A 446 13.90 11.01 -6.63
C ALA A 446 14.55 9.88 -7.45
N ALA A 447 13.84 8.78 -7.70
CA ALA A 447 14.36 7.69 -8.54
C ALA A 447 14.64 8.14 -9.98
N ILE A 448 13.73 8.92 -10.57
CA ILE A 448 13.92 9.47 -11.93
C ILE A 448 15.16 10.38 -11.97
N ARG A 449 15.31 11.26 -10.98
CA ARG A 449 16.50 12.13 -10.84
C ARG A 449 17.77 11.31 -10.72
N ASP A 450 17.79 10.33 -9.80
CA ASP A 450 18.97 9.53 -9.49
C ASP A 450 19.38 8.65 -10.69
N TRP A 451 18.39 8.11 -11.41
CA TRP A 451 18.62 7.40 -12.67
C TRP A 451 19.23 8.31 -13.74
N ALA A 452 18.70 9.53 -13.91
CA ALA A 452 19.18 10.48 -14.91
C ALA A 452 20.59 11.05 -14.59
N THR A 453 20.92 11.18 -13.30
CA THR A 453 22.22 11.73 -12.84
C THR A 453 23.27 10.66 -12.54
N GLY A 454 22.89 9.37 -12.52
CA GLY A 454 23.78 8.28 -12.09
C GLY A 454 24.16 8.35 -10.60
N SER A 455 23.38 9.07 -9.79
CA SER A 455 23.70 9.31 -8.38
C SER A 455 23.49 8.04 -7.54
N PHE A 456 24.48 7.68 -6.73
CA PHE A 456 24.31 6.66 -5.71
C PHE A 456 23.60 7.24 -4.49
N VAL A 457 22.55 6.55 -4.01
CA VAL A 457 21.86 6.92 -2.78
C VAL A 457 21.95 5.78 -1.77
N ASP A 458 22.45 6.11 -0.59
CA ASP A 458 22.57 5.18 0.53
C ASP A 458 21.19 4.88 1.13
N PHE A 459 21.05 3.67 1.64
CA PHE A 459 19.82 3.19 2.25
C PHE A 459 19.78 3.51 3.74
N ARG A 460 18.64 3.97 4.25
CA ARG A 460 18.44 4.17 5.68
C ARG A 460 17.62 3.01 6.24
N VAL A 461 18.24 2.19 7.08
CA VAL A 461 17.54 1.14 7.85
C VAL A 461 16.59 1.79 8.86
N THR A 462 15.36 1.31 8.91
CA THR A 462 14.41 1.74 9.94
C THR A 462 14.88 1.23 11.30
N PRO A 463 15.03 2.09 12.33
CA PRO A 463 15.47 1.67 13.65
C PRO A 463 14.49 0.65 14.25
N LYS A 464 15.01 -0.46 14.78
CA LYS A 464 14.25 -1.50 15.48
C LYS A 464 14.73 -1.61 16.93
N GLY A 465 13.81 -1.83 17.85
CA GLY A 465 14.14 -2.10 19.27
C GLY A 465 14.79 -0.95 20.04
N THR A 466 14.77 0.29 19.54
CA THR A 466 15.32 1.47 20.25
C THR A 466 14.26 2.08 21.18
N SER A 467 14.67 2.45 22.40
CA SER A 467 13.78 3.10 23.38
C SER A 467 13.64 4.61 23.19
N GLU A 468 14.61 5.24 22.54
CA GLU A 468 14.61 6.68 22.31
C GLU A 468 13.91 7.02 20.98
N VAL A 469 12.95 7.97 21.05
CA VAL A 469 12.25 8.48 19.89
C VAL A 469 12.60 9.93 19.70
N ASP A 470 13.11 10.24 18.52
CA ASP A 470 13.42 11.61 18.11
C ASP A 470 12.16 12.46 17.96
N PRO A 471 12.26 13.78 18.24
CA PRO A 471 11.21 14.73 17.88
C PRO A 471 10.86 14.65 16.39
N LEU A 472 9.57 14.82 16.06
CA LEU A 472 9.12 14.87 14.67
C LEU A 472 9.85 15.99 13.91
N PRO A 473 10.62 15.69 12.86
CA PRO A 473 11.25 16.72 12.06
C PRO A 473 10.20 17.57 11.33
N PHE A 474 10.40 18.88 11.26
CA PHE A 474 9.47 19.78 10.55
C PHE A 474 9.22 19.34 9.10
N ARG A 475 10.22 18.80 8.43
CA ARG A 475 10.11 18.27 7.06
C ARG A 475 9.01 17.20 6.90
N VAL A 476 8.71 16.45 7.99
CA VAL A 476 7.65 15.42 8.00
C VAL A 476 6.26 16.05 8.00
N LEU A 477 6.11 17.20 8.64
CA LEU A 477 4.84 17.91 8.79
C LEU A 477 4.56 18.89 7.63
N ALA A 478 5.62 19.44 7.04
CA ALA A 478 5.55 20.49 6.02
C ALA A 478 4.65 20.13 4.83
N PRO A 479 4.69 18.93 4.22
CA PRO A 479 3.82 18.62 3.08
C PRO A 479 2.33 18.76 3.41
N TYR A 480 1.90 18.34 4.59
CA TYR A 480 0.48 18.40 5.00
C TYR A 480 0.04 19.81 5.31
N ALA A 481 0.89 20.61 5.96
CA ALA A 481 0.63 22.04 6.18
C ALA A 481 0.52 22.79 4.83
N LEU A 482 1.41 22.51 3.88
CA LEU A 482 1.37 23.11 2.54
C LEU A 482 0.12 22.68 1.76
N LEU A 483 -0.28 21.42 1.82
CA LEU A 483 -1.49 20.92 1.16
C LEU A 483 -2.76 21.55 1.75
N SER A 484 -2.82 21.70 3.08
CA SER A 484 -3.93 22.40 3.74
C SER A 484 -3.99 23.87 3.29
N LEU A 485 -2.86 24.59 3.35
CA LEU A 485 -2.80 25.99 2.91
C LEU A 485 -3.12 26.16 1.41
N ALA A 486 -2.53 25.34 0.54
CA ALA A 486 -2.78 25.40 -0.89
C ALA A 486 -4.26 25.16 -1.23
N SER A 487 -4.95 24.32 -0.44
CA SER A 487 -6.37 24.06 -0.64
C SER A 487 -7.26 25.18 -0.13
N ILE A 488 -6.93 25.84 1.00
CA ILE A 488 -7.80 26.86 1.60
C ILE A 488 -7.56 28.27 1.05
N LEU A 489 -6.35 28.60 0.61
CA LEU A 489 -6.04 29.94 0.11
C LEU A 489 -6.94 30.36 -1.05
N PRO A 490 -7.20 29.55 -2.10
CA PRO A 490 -8.14 29.91 -3.15
C PRO A 490 -9.56 30.13 -2.64
N VAL A 491 -10.00 29.37 -1.63
CA VAL A 491 -11.33 29.55 -1.01
C VAL A 491 -11.47 30.95 -0.42
N LEU A 492 -10.43 31.45 0.22
CA LEU A 492 -10.46 32.75 0.93
C LEU A 492 -10.10 33.95 0.03
N SER A 493 -9.54 33.72 -1.17
CA SER A 493 -8.99 34.80 -1.99
C SER A 493 -9.63 34.96 -3.37
N VAL A 494 -10.41 33.98 -3.84
CA VAL A 494 -10.98 33.96 -5.19
C VAL A 494 -12.50 33.99 -5.11
N SER A 495 -13.12 34.91 -5.88
CA SER A 495 -14.55 34.92 -6.12
C SER A 495 -14.85 34.06 -7.34
N ALA A 496 -15.43 32.88 -7.13
CA ALA A 496 -15.66 31.86 -8.16
C ALA A 496 -17.15 31.47 -8.19
N GLU A 497 -17.98 32.35 -8.74
CA GLU A 497 -19.45 32.19 -8.78
C GLU A 497 -19.85 30.92 -9.55
N GLU A 498 -19.31 30.72 -10.76
CA GLU A 498 -19.62 29.57 -11.62
C GLU A 498 -19.06 28.23 -11.08
N SER A 499 -18.05 28.26 -10.22
CA SER A 499 -17.42 27.06 -9.65
C SER A 499 -17.57 26.96 -8.13
N SER A 500 -18.60 27.60 -7.56
CA SER A 500 -18.79 27.72 -6.11
C SER A 500 -18.92 26.37 -5.38
N GLY A 501 -19.36 25.29 -6.03
CA GLY A 501 -19.35 23.93 -5.46
C GLY A 501 -17.96 23.44 -5.05
N PHE A 502 -16.90 23.89 -5.74
CA PHE A 502 -15.53 23.51 -5.42
C PHE A 502 -14.98 24.16 -4.14
N TYR A 503 -15.63 25.20 -3.60
CA TYR A 503 -15.31 25.69 -2.26
C TYR A 503 -15.45 24.59 -1.19
N ILE A 504 -16.47 23.74 -1.30
CA ILE A 504 -16.70 22.62 -0.37
C ILE A 504 -15.55 21.61 -0.47
N PHE A 505 -15.19 21.18 -1.69
CA PHE A 505 -14.14 20.19 -1.88
C PHE A 505 -12.76 20.70 -1.48
N ALA A 506 -12.43 21.95 -1.81
CA ALA A 506 -11.17 22.58 -1.41
C ALA A 506 -11.08 22.76 0.12
N THR A 507 -12.16 23.19 0.76
CA THR A 507 -12.25 23.31 2.23
C THR A 507 -12.16 21.93 2.89
N MET A 508 -12.80 20.90 2.34
CA MET A 508 -12.70 19.51 2.82
C MET A 508 -11.27 18.98 2.72
N ASN A 509 -10.57 19.22 1.60
CA ASN A 509 -9.14 18.91 1.47
C ASN A 509 -8.31 19.58 2.56
N ALA A 510 -8.49 20.89 2.76
CA ALA A 510 -7.81 21.64 3.80
C ALA A 510 -8.08 21.06 5.20
N ALA A 511 -9.33 20.72 5.50
CA ALA A 511 -9.73 20.11 6.77
C ALA A 511 -9.10 18.72 6.97
N ILE A 512 -9.08 17.87 5.94
CA ILE A 512 -8.45 16.53 5.99
C ILE A 512 -6.97 16.64 6.29
N TYR A 513 -6.22 17.52 5.60
CA TYR A 513 -4.78 17.67 5.82
C TYR A 513 -4.45 18.35 7.15
N THR A 514 -5.30 19.27 7.61
CA THR A 514 -5.19 19.85 8.96
C THR A 514 -5.43 18.79 10.04
N LEU A 515 -6.49 17.99 9.90
CA LEU A 515 -6.79 16.88 10.83
C LEU A 515 -5.63 15.87 10.85
N LEU A 516 -5.11 15.50 9.69
CA LEU A 516 -3.97 14.60 9.57
C LEU A 516 -2.74 15.15 10.31
N LEU A 517 -2.43 16.44 10.11
CA LEU A 517 -1.34 17.12 10.80
C LEU A 517 -1.51 17.07 12.33
N LEU A 518 -2.72 17.38 12.82
CA LEU A 518 -3.04 17.32 14.25
C LEU A 518 -2.91 15.88 14.80
N VAL A 519 -3.44 14.89 14.09
CA VAL A 519 -3.34 13.48 14.50
C VAL A 519 -1.88 13.03 14.57
N ILE A 520 -1.06 13.37 13.55
CA ILE A 520 0.37 13.02 13.56
C ILE A 520 1.06 13.60 14.80
N ILE A 521 0.84 14.88 15.13
CA ILE A 521 1.48 15.54 16.27
C ILE A 521 0.97 14.96 17.60
N VAL A 522 -0.35 14.82 17.76
CA VAL A 522 -0.96 14.34 19.00
C VAL A 522 -0.60 12.89 19.27
N GLN A 523 -0.69 12.02 18.27
CA GLN A 523 -0.37 10.61 18.46
C GLN A 523 1.13 10.40 18.70
N HIS A 524 1.99 11.11 17.98
CA HIS A 524 3.43 11.06 18.25
C HIS A 524 3.77 11.45 19.70
N ALA A 525 3.13 12.51 20.20
CA ALA A 525 3.32 12.95 21.59
C ALA A 525 2.80 11.93 22.61
N ARG A 526 1.63 11.34 22.35
CA ARG A 526 0.99 10.35 23.26
C ARG A 526 1.73 9.03 23.29
N GLU A 527 2.05 8.46 22.14
CA GLU A 527 2.66 7.13 21.99
C GLU A 527 4.11 7.10 22.48
N ASN A 528 4.80 8.23 22.44
CA ASN A 528 6.20 8.33 22.84
C ASN A 528 6.41 9.06 24.20
N THR A 529 5.35 9.23 25.00
CA THR A 529 5.41 9.86 26.33
C THR A 529 6.09 11.24 26.36
N LEU A 530 6.05 11.96 25.22
CA LEU A 530 6.70 13.27 25.06
C LEU A 530 5.87 14.43 25.64
N GLY A 531 4.68 14.16 26.18
CA GLY A 531 3.72 15.15 26.65
C GLY A 531 4.19 16.03 27.82
N THR A 532 5.31 15.69 28.48
CA THR A 532 5.89 16.46 29.59
C THR A 532 7.11 17.30 29.16
N ASN A 533 7.62 17.15 27.94
CA ASN A 533 8.82 17.85 27.54
C ASN A 533 8.49 19.22 26.91
N LYS A 534 8.67 20.30 27.70
CA LYS A 534 8.40 21.71 27.35
C LYS A 534 9.09 22.19 26.06
N ARG A 535 10.09 21.47 25.53
CA ARG A 535 10.76 21.78 24.25
C ARG A 535 9.88 21.54 23.01
N PHE A 536 8.82 20.72 23.12
CA PHE A 536 7.90 20.42 22.02
C PHE A 536 6.85 21.52 21.80
N TYR A 537 6.48 22.25 22.83
CA TYR A 537 5.50 23.34 22.75
C TYR A 537 6.20 24.68 22.55
N ARG A 538 6.62 24.96 21.32
CA ARG A 538 6.92 26.35 20.95
C ARG A 538 5.60 27.07 20.76
N PRO A 539 5.35 28.21 21.44
CA PRO A 539 4.11 28.97 21.29
C PRO A 539 3.78 29.31 19.83
N ALA A 540 4.81 29.60 19.02
CA ALA A 540 4.67 29.84 17.59
C ALA A 540 4.09 28.64 16.82
N LEU A 541 4.48 27.41 17.14
CA LEU A 541 3.92 26.20 16.49
C LEU A 541 2.46 26.00 16.89
N ALA A 542 2.14 26.19 18.19
CA ALA A 542 0.76 26.10 18.67
C ALA A 542 -0.14 27.18 18.02
N SER A 543 0.34 28.41 17.89
CA SER A 543 -0.38 29.48 17.21
C SER A 543 -0.58 29.21 15.72
N ALA A 544 0.46 28.68 15.04
CA ALA A 544 0.35 28.31 13.63
C ALA A 544 -0.65 27.15 13.40
N LEU A 545 -0.66 26.15 14.28
CA LEU A 545 -1.62 25.06 14.24
C LEU A 545 -3.05 25.54 14.52
N LEU A 546 -3.23 26.43 15.50
CA LEU A 546 -4.53 27.03 15.80
C LEU A 546 -5.04 27.85 14.61
N ALA A 547 -4.19 28.67 14.00
CA ALA A 547 -4.54 29.42 12.81
C ALA A 547 -4.92 28.47 11.65
N LEU A 548 -4.12 27.44 11.40
CA LEU A 548 -4.40 26.48 10.34
C LEU A 548 -5.71 25.72 10.56
N THR A 549 -6.08 25.39 11.80
CA THR A 549 -7.36 24.78 12.13
C THR A 549 -8.54 25.70 11.98
N ALA A 550 -8.36 27.00 12.20
CA ALA A 550 -9.42 28.00 12.05
C ALA A 550 -9.77 28.27 10.57
N LEU A 551 -8.80 28.19 9.65
CA LEU A 551 -9.01 28.55 8.24
C LEU A 551 -10.12 27.76 7.55
N PRO A 552 -10.27 26.45 7.67
CA PRO A 552 -11.41 25.71 7.08
C PRO A 552 -12.76 26.18 7.63
N PHE A 553 -12.85 26.55 8.91
CA PHE A 553 -14.09 27.10 9.48
C PHE A 553 -14.43 28.47 8.86
N VAL A 554 -13.43 29.33 8.67
CA VAL A 554 -13.64 30.61 7.97
C VAL A 554 -14.15 30.35 6.54
N GLY A 555 -13.51 29.44 5.81
CA GLY A 555 -13.96 29.07 4.45
C GLY A 555 -15.42 28.56 4.41
N ILE A 556 -15.82 27.74 5.40
CA ILE A 556 -17.22 27.29 5.50
C ILE A 556 -18.16 28.45 5.85
N MET A 557 -17.76 29.36 6.74
CA MET A 557 -18.60 30.51 7.12
C MET A 557 -18.81 31.47 5.94
N GLU A 558 -17.78 31.71 5.15
CA GLU A 558 -17.84 32.64 4.00
C GLU A 558 -18.52 32.04 2.76
N HIS A 559 -18.16 30.81 2.38
CA HIS A 559 -18.54 30.21 1.11
C HIS A 559 -19.36 28.93 1.23
N GLY A 560 -19.50 28.37 2.44
CA GLY A 560 -20.16 27.06 2.64
C GLY A 560 -21.59 27.03 2.14
N ARG A 561 -22.37 28.11 2.33
CA ARG A 561 -23.74 28.21 1.85
C ARG A 561 -23.81 28.22 0.32
N ALA A 562 -23.04 29.08 -0.32
CA ALA A 562 -22.99 29.17 -1.79
C ALA A 562 -22.49 27.86 -2.41
N GLY A 563 -21.44 27.25 -1.81
CA GLY A 563 -20.90 25.98 -2.26
C GLY A 563 -21.91 24.84 -2.16
N VAL A 564 -22.61 24.70 -1.03
CA VAL A 564 -23.66 23.67 -0.87
C VAL A 564 -24.81 23.92 -1.83
N GLN A 565 -25.24 25.17 -1.99
CA GLN A 565 -26.30 25.51 -2.94
C GLN A 565 -25.90 25.11 -4.36
N SER A 566 -24.70 25.43 -4.82
CA SER A 566 -24.19 25.05 -6.15
C SER A 566 -24.11 23.53 -6.35
N LEU A 567 -23.81 22.76 -5.31
CA LEU A 567 -23.75 21.29 -5.41
C LEU A 567 -25.14 20.60 -5.46
N ILE A 568 -26.14 21.25 -4.88
CA ILE A 568 -27.50 20.67 -4.75
C ILE A 568 -28.48 21.28 -5.76
N TRP A 569 -28.22 22.51 -6.18
CA TRP A 569 -29.10 23.32 -7.03
C TRP A 569 -28.74 23.12 -8.49
N ASP A 570 -29.62 22.95 -9.31
CA ASP A 570 -29.46 22.77 -10.76
C ASP A 570 -29.58 21.33 -11.24
N THR A 571 -30.64 20.68 -10.80
CA THR A 571 -30.84 19.29 -11.19
C THR A 571 -32.29 18.99 -11.55
N ASP A 572 -32.44 18.43 -12.71
CA ASP A 572 -33.53 17.56 -13.11
C ASP A 572 -33.46 16.23 -12.31
N GLY A 573 -33.34 16.31 -10.99
CA GLY A 573 -33.03 15.18 -10.14
C GLY A 573 -33.76 15.18 -8.81
N TYR A 574 -33.32 14.30 -7.90
CA TYR A 574 -33.90 14.19 -6.58
C TYR A 574 -33.43 15.34 -5.67
N VAL A 575 -34.38 16.23 -5.32
CA VAL A 575 -34.10 17.39 -4.46
C VAL A 575 -34.34 16.98 -3.01
N LEU A 576 -33.33 17.18 -2.17
CA LEU A 576 -33.40 16.91 -0.72
C LEU A 576 -33.91 18.10 0.08
N PHE A 577 -33.62 19.33 -0.39
CA PHE A 577 -33.91 20.55 0.34
C PHE A 577 -34.54 21.60 -0.56
N ASP A 578 -35.71 22.12 -0.19
CA ASP A 578 -36.31 23.30 -0.80
C ASP A 578 -35.76 24.57 -0.16
N ASN A 579 -35.50 25.59 -0.98
CA ASN A 579 -35.21 26.91 -0.48
C ASN A 579 -36.53 27.73 -0.45
N ARG A 580 -37.08 27.91 0.73
CA ARG A 580 -38.26 28.76 0.90
C ARG A 580 -37.81 30.18 1.27
N PHE A 581 -38.16 31.09 0.39
CA PHE A 581 -38.03 32.52 0.65
C PHE A 581 -39.25 33.00 1.43
N SER A 582 -39.04 33.52 2.62
CA SER A 582 -40.09 34.16 3.39
C SER A 582 -39.71 35.60 3.70
N VAL A 583 -40.65 36.50 3.46
CA VAL A 583 -40.52 37.91 3.85
C VAL A 583 -41.18 38.11 5.20
N ALA A 584 -40.38 38.41 6.20
CA ALA A 584 -40.87 38.74 7.53
C ALA A 584 -40.88 40.25 7.72
N GLY A 585 -42.04 40.85 7.88
CA GLY A 585 -42.29 42.27 8.15
C GLY A 585 -43.19 42.94 7.09
N ALA A 586 -44.07 43.83 7.53
CA ALA A 586 -44.92 44.65 6.69
C ALA A 586 -44.23 46.00 6.41
N GLY A 587 -43.99 46.36 5.13
CA GLY A 587 -43.42 47.64 4.70
C GLY A 587 -42.05 47.58 4.05
N ILE A 588 -41.51 48.72 3.62
CA ILE A 588 -40.24 48.90 2.84
C ILE A 588 -38.99 48.35 3.57
N GLY A 589 -39.07 47.88 4.81
CA GLY A 589 -37.98 47.34 5.59
C GLY A 589 -38.01 45.84 5.84
N GLY A 590 -38.86 45.06 5.16
CA GLY A 590 -38.96 43.62 5.32
C GLY A 590 -37.66 42.91 4.93
N ARG A 591 -37.06 42.14 5.87
CA ARG A 591 -35.88 41.30 5.56
C ARG A 591 -36.33 39.97 4.95
N GLY A 592 -35.86 39.65 3.79
CA GLY A 592 -35.99 38.33 3.20
C GLY A 592 -35.16 37.28 3.98
N LEU A 593 -35.83 36.24 4.43
CA LEU A 593 -35.19 35.10 5.09
C LEU A 593 -35.26 33.90 4.13
N HIS A 594 -34.10 33.41 3.75
CA HIS A 594 -34.01 32.12 3.07
C HIS A 594 -33.95 30.99 4.11
N ARG A 595 -34.85 30.06 4.03
CA ARG A 595 -34.86 28.88 4.90
C ARG A 595 -34.80 27.63 4.05
N MET A 596 -33.74 26.82 4.27
CA MET A 596 -33.67 25.48 3.72
C MET A 596 -34.59 24.56 4.52
N VAL A 597 -35.52 23.91 3.83
CA VAL A 597 -36.46 22.94 4.41
C VAL A 597 -36.16 21.59 3.79
N LEU A 598 -35.92 20.57 4.61
CA LEU A 598 -35.78 19.19 4.14
C LEU A 598 -37.12 18.74 3.54
N ASN A 599 -37.17 18.57 2.24
CA ASN A 599 -38.33 18.13 1.47
C ASN A 599 -37.90 17.23 0.31
N PRO A 600 -37.61 15.95 0.58
CA PRO A 600 -37.14 15.03 -0.43
C PRO A 600 -38.19 14.80 -1.53
N HIS A 601 -37.91 15.22 -2.77
CA HIS A 601 -38.81 15.02 -3.91
C HIS A 601 -38.02 15.00 -5.23
N TRP A 602 -38.61 14.41 -6.27
CA TRP A 602 -38.09 14.50 -7.63
C TRP A 602 -38.47 15.85 -8.24
N HIS A 603 -37.47 16.59 -8.72
CA HIS A 603 -37.74 17.78 -9.52
C HIS A 603 -38.06 17.32 -10.94
N VAL A 604 -39.30 17.59 -11.36
CA VAL A 604 -39.75 17.40 -12.76
C VAL A 604 -39.58 18.78 -13.40
N SER A 605 -38.64 18.95 -14.32
CA SER A 605 -38.53 20.18 -15.10
C SER A 605 -39.79 20.31 -15.94
N ASP A 606 -40.54 21.39 -15.74
CA ASP A 606 -41.59 21.81 -16.66
C ASP A 606 -40.97 22.27 -18.00
N THR A 607 -40.48 21.32 -18.77
CA THR A 607 -39.99 21.58 -20.16
C THR A 607 -41.10 21.33 -21.17
N ASP A 608 -42.36 21.74 -20.88
CA ASP A 608 -43.42 21.84 -21.84
C ASP A 608 -44.27 23.09 -21.55
N ASN A 609 -43.79 24.27 -22.03
CA ASN A 609 -44.64 25.40 -22.46
C ASN A 609 -43.86 26.31 -23.37
#